data_e25188df30e6519785f814eb4147e607
#
_entry.id   e25188df30e6519785f814eb4147e607
#
_cell.length_a   1.000
_cell.length_b   1.000
_cell.length_c   1.000
_cell.angle_alpha   90.00
_cell.angle_beta   90.00
_cell.angle_gamma   90.00
#
_symmetry.space_group_name_H-M   'P 1'
#
loop_
_entity.id
_entity.type
_entity.pdbx_description
1 polymer ?
#
loop_
_entity_poly.entity_id
_entity_poly.type
_entity_poly.pdbx_seq_one_letter_code
_entity_poly.pdbx_strand_id
1 'polypeptide(L)'
;ITPSTTTPRTLSQGNAALMASSAEAEEAMAAGIRADIARAEALRQARERGEQVNGRLDTAAGGARIDTQASAGASFPAAQGQGSADRQDGAANSASSASEAHGSNAHSATGHIPSSGRAVIQLDFDYLKGRGFLVPDDKTSKIHQEFRLVKRRLLDNAFGRLRPVVGNGRLIMVTSSLPSEGKTFSAINLAISIAIGGEHPVLLIDADIARPSVSNTLQLDIPDEVGLTDYLEDPTIPISELLHETSVPGLSLMTAGHLNHRPVDLLASNNMAQLVERLKTMLPHHVIVFDTPPLLPVTETRSLSALVGQVMLVVAAGETPRSAVNESLLQLENCEAVGLLFNKAPVQPKAPAYYGY
;
A
#
# COMPACT_ATOMS: atom_id res chain seq x y z
N ILE A 1 70.01 12.40 -14.14
CA ILE A 1 68.60 12.82 -13.85
C ILE A 1 67.71 11.69 -14.33
N THR A 2 67.39 10.77 -13.45
CA THR A 2 66.45 9.66 -13.72
C THR A 2 65.06 10.03 -13.18
N PRO A 3 63.96 9.82 -13.89
CA PRO A 3 62.63 10.05 -13.38
C PRO A 3 62.17 8.87 -12.49
N SER A 4 61.72 9.14 -11.31
CA SER A 4 61.12 8.18 -10.38
C SER A 4 59.70 7.89 -10.82
N THR A 5 59.41 6.62 -11.07
CA THR A 5 58.09 6.06 -11.35
C THR A 5 57.34 5.86 -10.02
N THR A 6 56.31 6.69 -9.82
CA THR A 6 55.37 6.52 -8.70
C THR A 6 54.23 5.63 -9.15
N THR A 7 54.15 4.44 -8.59
CA THR A 7 53.06 3.47 -8.79
C THR A 7 51.77 4.00 -8.14
N PRO A 8 50.59 3.93 -8.78
CA PRO A 8 49.35 4.33 -8.16
C PRO A 8 48.91 3.28 -7.11
N ARG A 9 48.76 3.74 -5.90
CA ARG A 9 48.29 2.97 -4.73
C ARG A 9 46.85 2.58 -4.92
N THR A 10 46.58 1.32 -4.82
CA THR A 10 45.29 0.63 -4.89
C THR A 10 44.27 1.18 -3.88
N LEU A 11 43.32 1.99 -4.38
CA LEU A 11 42.09 2.42 -3.70
C LEU A 11 40.91 1.42 -3.87
N SER A 12 41.17 0.29 -4.52
CA SER A 12 40.09 -0.62 -4.96
C SER A 12 39.64 -1.68 -3.95
N GLN A 13 40.49 -2.05 -3.00
CA GLN A 13 40.16 -3.13 -2.05
C GLN A 13 39.31 -2.69 -0.85
N GLY A 14 39.44 -1.45 -0.41
CA GLY A 14 38.66 -0.93 0.73
C GLY A 14 37.19 -0.72 0.40
N ASN A 15 36.88 -0.24 -0.81
CA ASN A 15 35.49 -0.01 -1.24
C ASN A 15 34.75 -1.32 -1.54
N ALA A 16 35.40 -2.35 -2.05
CA ALA A 16 34.78 -3.65 -2.28
C ALA A 16 34.41 -4.36 -0.98
N ALA A 17 35.23 -4.26 0.06
CA ALA A 17 34.94 -4.83 1.37
C ALA A 17 33.81 -4.07 2.10
N LEU A 18 33.73 -2.72 1.98
CA LEU A 18 32.63 -1.94 2.54
C LEU A 18 31.29 -2.24 1.84
N MET A 19 31.31 -2.44 0.51
CA MET A 19 30.12 -2.73 -0.26
C MET A 19 29.61 -4.19 -0.06
N ALA A 20 30.49 -5.15 0.09
CA ALA A 20 30.14 -6.52 0.45
C ALA A 20 29.51 -6.57 1.86
N SER A 21 30.08 -5.83 2.82
CA SER A 21 29.52 -5.67 4.17
C SER A 21 28.13 -5.02 4.20
N SER A 22 27.85 -4.06 3.29
CA SER A 22 26.54 -3.42 3.18
C SER A 22 25.48 -4.36 2.62
N ALA A 23 25.79 -5.11 1.56
CA ALA A 23 24.86 -6.08 0.96
C ALA A 23 24.56 -7.26 1.89
N GLU A 24 25.56 -7.77 2.59
CA GLU A 24 25.40 -8.81 3.61
C GLU A 24 24.57 -8.29 4.80
N ALA A 25 24.76 -7.03 5.20
CA ALA A 25 23.98 -6.41 6.26
C ALA A 25 22.51 -6.20 5.85
N GLU A 26 22.25 -5.80 4.60
CA GLU A 26 20.89 -5.67 4.05
C GLU A 26 20.20 -7.03 3.92
N GLU A 27 20.91 -8.06 3.46
CA GLU A 27 20.36 -9.41 3.36
C GLU A 27 20.11 -10.02 4.74
N ALA A 28 21.01 -9.81 5.69
CA ALA A 28 20.84 -10.22 7.09
C ALA A 28 19.67 -9.47 7.75
N MET A 29 19.50 -8.18 7.47
CA MET A 29 18.36 -7.38 7.94
C MET A 29 17.05 -7.90 7.33
N ALA A 30 17.01 -8.12 6.01
CA ALA A 30 15.83 -8.65 5.33
C ALA A 30 15.49 -10.08 5.78
N ALA A 31 16.50 -10.92 6.04
CA ALA A 31 16.31 -12.27 6.59
C ALA A 31 15.78 -12.22 8.03
N GLY A 32 16.31 -11.31 8.86
CA GLY A 32 15.84 -11.11 10.22
C GLY A 32 14.39 -10.63 10.27
N ILE A 33 14.02 -9.65 9.42
CA ILE A 33 12.64 -9.15 9.32
C ILE A 33 11.69 -10.27 8.84
N ARG A 34 12.11 -11.09 7.85
CA ARG A 34 11.31 -12.25 7.41
C ARG A 34 11.08 -13.28 8.53
N ALA A 35 12.09 -13.51 9.36
CA ALA A 35 11.96 -14.42 10.52
C ALA A 35 11.01 -13.85 11.57
N ASP A 36 11.05 -12.55 11.84
CA ASP A 36 10.17 -11.88 12.79
C ASP A 36 8.71 -11.85 12.28
N ILE A 37 8.49 -11.64 10.96
CA ILE A 37 7.17 -11.74 10.34
C ILE A 37 6.62 -13.18 10.46
N ALA A 38 7.42 -14.19 10.12
CA ALA A 38 7.00 -15.58 10.24
C ALA A 38 6.65 -15.96 11.69
N ARG A 39 7.37 -15.40 12.67
CA ARG A 39 7.07 -15.57 14.09
C ARG A 39 5.77 -14.88 14.49
N ALA A 40 5.52 -13.66 13.99
CA ALA A 40 4.27 -12.93 14.23
C ALA A 40 3.08 -13.69 13.62
N GLU A 41 3.22 -14.24 12.41
CA GLU A 41 2.22 -15.07 11.75
C GLU A 41 1.93 -16.36 12.53
N ALA A 42 2.98 -17.03 13.04
CA ALA A 42 2.82 -18.22 13.87
C ALA A 42 2.07 -17.92 15.18
N LEU A 43 2.36 -16.78 15.82
CA LEU A 43 1.65 -16.32 17.03
C LEU A 43 0.19 -15.98 16.74
N ARG A 44 -0.10 -15.37 15.59
CA ARG A 44 -1.47 -15.10 15.14
C ARG A 44 -2.25 -16.39 14.94
N GLN A 45 -1.67 -17.36 14.22
CA GLN A 45 -2.28 -18.66 14.00
C GLN A 45 -2.50 -19.45 15.31
N ALA A 46 -1.58 -19.34 16.28
CA ALA A 46 -1.76 -19.94 17.60
C ALA A 46 -2.91 -19.29 18.37
N ARG A 47 -3.08 -17.97 18.31
CA ARG A 47 -4.24 -17.26 18.88
C ARG A 47 -5.56 -17.64 18.21
N GLU A 48 -5.59 -17.77 16.88
CA GLU A 48 -6.78 -18.20 16.13
C GLU A 48 -7.19 -19.63 16.50
N ARG A 49 -6.23 -20.50 16.91
CA ARG A 49 -6.50 -21.84 17.42
C ARG A 49 -6.87 -21.88 18.91
N GLY A 50 -6.94 -20.72 19.59
CA GLY A 50 -7.29 -20.65 21.01
C GLY A 50 -6.18 -21.10 21.96
N GLU A 51 -4.93 -21.17 21.49
CA GLU A 51 -3.77 -21.50 22.31
C GLU A 51 -3.33 -20.28 23.12
N GLN A 52 -3.22 -20.43 24.46
CA GLN A 52 -2.65 -19.37 25.32
C GLN A 52 -1.14 -19.31 25.13
N VAL A 53 -0.65 -18.22 24.52
CA VAL A 53 0.79 -17.98 24.34
C VAL A 53 1.29 -17.10 25.50
N ASN A 54 1.86 -17.71 26.55
CA ASN A 54 2.60 -17.02 27.59
C ASN A 54 4.06 -16.88 27.12
N GLY A 55 4.40 -15.76 26.47
CA GLY A 55 5.76 -15.46 26.02
C GLY A 55 6.30 -14.21 26.71
N ARG A 56 7.21 -14.36 27.65
CA ARG A 56 8.11 -13.30 28.11
C ARG A 56 9.10 -13.01 26.98
N LEU A 57 9.19 -11.77 26.58
CA LEU A 57 10.20 -11.28 25.63
C LEU A 57 11.55 -11.20 26.36
N ASP A 58 12.34 -12.25 26.27
CA ASP A 58 13.75 -12.18 26.66
C ASP A 58 14.57 -11.78 25.43
N THR A 59 15.08 -10.56 25.46
CA THR A 59 16.07 -10.03 24.53
C THR A 59 17.45 -10.54 24.91
N ALA A 60 17.78 -11.75 24.48
CA ALA A 60 19.18 -12.24 24.47
C ALA A 60 19.35 -13.32 23.39
N ALA A 61 20.42 -13.20 22.62
CA ALA A 61 20.83 -14.15 21.61
C ALA A 61 20.97 -15.57 22.18
N GLY A 62 20.16 -16.50 21.70
CA GLY A 62 20.25 -17.91 22.07
C GLY A 62 18.93 -18.64 21.86
N GLY A 63 18.95 -19.69 21.07
CA GLY A 63 17.76 -20.43 20.63
C GLY A 63 16.86 -20.87 21.80
N ALA A 64 15.63 -20.44 21.77
CA ALA A 64 14.59 -20.81 22.71
C ALA A 64 13.67 -21.89 22.11
N ARG A 65 13.57 -23.02 22.83
CA ARG A 65 12.52 -24.02 22.62
C ARG A 65 11.21 -23.51 23.19
N ILE A 66 10.12 -23.68 22.44
CA ILE A 66 8.77 -23.38 22.90
C ILE A 66 8.17 -24.66 23.47
N ASP A 67 7.91 -24.68 24.78
CA ASP A 67 7.12 -25.73 25.40
C ASP A 67 5.63 -25.31 25.38
N THR A 68 4.85 -26.09 24.67
CA THR A 68 3.38 -25.96 24.64
C THR A 68 2.76 -26.89 25.67
N GLN A 69 2.19 -26.35 26.75
CA GLN A 69 1.27 -27.09 27.60
C GLN A 69 -0.18 -26.75 27.27
N ALA A 70 -0.91 -27.77 26.82
CA ALA A 70 -2.33 -27.69 26.60
C ALA A 70 -3.06 -27.92 27.94
N SER A 71 -3.86 -26.96 28.37
CA SER A 71 -4.83 -27.15 29.45
C SER A 71 -6.24 -27.15 28.89
N ALA A 72 -6.89 -28.31 28.96
CA ALA A 72 -8.29 -28.50 28.62
C ALA A 72 -9.19 -28.08 29.81
N GLY A 73 -10.31 -27.44 29.49
CA GLY A 73 -11.49 -27.48 30.37
C GLY A 73 -12.07 -26.15 30.80
N ALA A 74 -13.19 -25.73 30.20
CA ALA A 74 -14.42 -25.38 30.93
C ALA A 74 -15.54 -25.04 29.93
N SER A 75 -16.55 -25.87 29.96
CA SER A 75 -17.85 -25.75 29.24
C SER A 75 -18.73 -24.69 29.88
N PHE A 76 -19.43 -23.89 29.08
CA PHE A 76 -20.67 -23.19 29.48
C PHE A 76 -21.79 -23.40 28.47
N PRO A 77 -23.06 -23.44 28.89
CA PRO A 77 -24.12 -24.12 28.19
C PRO A 77 -24.90 -23.24 27.20
N ALA A 78 -25.52 -23.94 26.25
CA ALA A 78 -26.43 -23.43 25.25
C ALA A 78 -27.73 -22.92 25.84
N ALA A 79 -28.24 -21.80 25.33
CA ALA A 79 -29.64 -21.41 25.49
C ALA A 79 -30.37 -21.55 24.17
N GLN A 80 -31.39 -22.44 24.16
CA GLN A 80 -32.33 -22.63 23.09
C GLN A 80 -33.43 -21.54 23.13
N GLY A 81 -33.83 -21.05 21.97
CA GLY A 81 -35.01 -20.21 21.81
C GLY A 81 -35.64 -20.49 20.46
N GLN A 82 -36.78 -21.23 20.49
CA GLN A 82 -37.63 -21.59 19.37
C GLN A 82 -38.59 -20.44 18.99
N GLY A 83 -39.10 -20.49 17.73
CA GLY A 83 -40.33 -19.79 17.34
C GLY A 83 -40.28 -19.39 15.84
N SER A 84 -40.71 -20.26 14.99
CA SER A 84 -41.95 -20.51 14.22
C SER A 84 -42.30 -19.46 13.15
N ALA A 85 -42.20 -19.92 11.94
CA ALA A 85 -43.08 -19.94 10.77
C ALA A 85 -44.20 -18.88 10.63
N ASP A 86 -44.28 -18.23 9.47
CA ASP A 86 -45.46 -18.39 8.62
C ASP A 86 -45.22 -17.98 7.16
N ARG A 87 -45.91 -18.71 6.28
CA ARG A 87 -45.96 -18.63 4.83
C ARG A 87 -46.93 -17.54 4.39
N GLN A 88 -46.75 -16.94 3.25
CA GLN A 88 -47.81 -16.96 2.19
C GLN A 88 -47.33 -16.44 0.85
N ASP A 89 -47.76 -17.20 -0.15
CA ASP A 89 -47.72 -17.15 -1.58
C ASP A 89 -48.25 -15.86 -2.25
N GLY A 90 -47.84 -15.65 -3.48
CA GLY A 90 -48.53 -14.74 -4.40
C GLY A 90 -47.79 -14.65 -5.75
N ALA A 91 -48.26 -15.50 -6.68
CA ALA A 91 -47.83 -15.56 -8.08
C ALA A 91 -48.43 -14.43 -8.92
N ALA A 92 -47.77 -14.03 -10.02
CA ALA A 92 -48.20 -14.16 -11.41
C ALA A 92 -47.56 -13.11 -12.33
N ASN A 93 -46.86 -13.62 -13.30
CA ASN A 93 -46.98 -13.45 -14.76
C ASN A 93 -47.14 -12.05 -15.38
N SER A 94 -46.21 -11.70 -16.25
CA SER A 94 -46.49 -11.52 -17.69
C SER A 94 -45.21 -11.33 -18.51
N ALA A 95 -45.13 -12.15 -19.54
CA ALA A 95 -44.16 -12.12 -20.61
C ALA A 95 -44.50 -11.04 -21.64
N SER A 96 -43.53 -10.38 -22.22
CA SER A 96 -43.61 -10.00 -23.63
C SER A 96 -42.20 -9.86 -24.25
N SER A 97 -42.11 -10.53 -25.37
CA SER A 97 -41.01 -10.68 -26.32
C SER A 97 -40.65 -9.42 -27.09
N ALA A 98 -39.40 -9.33 -27.49
CA ALA A 98 -38.88 -9.10 -28.86
C ALA A 98 -37.53 -8.38 -28.74
N SER A 99 -36.55 -8.78 -29.34
CA SER A 99 -35.98 -9.02 -30.64
C SER A 99 -34.49 -8.79 -30.60
N GLU A 100 -33.77 -9.73 -31.16
CA GLU A 100 -32.30 -9.75 -31.34
C GLU A 100 -31.81 -8.60 -32.19
N ALA A 101 -30.70 -7.99 -31.75
CA ALA A 101 -29.78 -7.32 -32.66
C ALA A 101 -28.34 -7.64 -32.23
N HIS A 102 -27.68 -8.48 -33.00
CA HIS A 102 -26.25 -8.72 -32.92
C HIS A 102 -25.49 -7.45 -33.19
N GLY A 103 -24.74 -6.98 -32.20
CA GLY A 103 -23.76 -5.92 -32.32
C GLY A 103 -22.57 -6.26 -31.45
N SER A 104 -21.55 -6.87 -32.07
CA SER A 104 -20.24 -7.12 -31.46
C SER A 104 -19.59 -5.78 -31.11
N ASN A 105 -19.58 -5.45 -29.82
CA ASN A 105 -18.72 -4.41 -29.29
C ASN A 105 -18.10 -4.95 -27.99
N ALA A 106 -16.84 -5.40 -28.12
CA ALA A 106 -15.95 -5.60 -26.98
C ALA A 106 -15.71 -4.23 -26.33
N HIS A 107 -16.59 -3.84 -25.41
CA HIS A 107 -16.38 -2.67 -24.58
C HIS A 107 -15.44 -3.11 -23.45
N SER A 108 -14.20 -2.61 -23.53
CA SER A 108 -13.35 -2.42 -22.36
C SER A 108 -14.20 -1.74 -21.28
N ALA A 109 -14.47 -2.44 -20.18
CA ALA A 109 -15.12 -1.86 -19.02
C ALA A 109 -14.11 -0.93 -18.33
N THR A 110 -13.88 0.25 -18.93
CA THR A 110 -13.25 1.37 -18.23
C THR A 110 -14.25 1.84 -17.19
N GLY A 111 -14.05 1.43 -15.94
CA GLY A 111 -14.78 1.96 -14.79
C GLY A 111 -14.54 3.47 -14.72
N HIS A 112 -15.43 4.23 -15.33
CA HIS A 112 -15.35 5.69 -15.36
C HIS A 112 -15.82 6.21 -14.01
N ILE A 113 -15.01 7.05 -13.34
CA ILE A 113 -15.45 7.83 -12.20
C ILE A 113 -16.53 8.79 -12.72
N PRO A 114 -17.66 8.97 -12.01
CA PRO A 114 -18.63 9.99 -12.39
C PRO A 114 -17.91 11.34 -12.49
N SER A 115 -17.68 11.82 -13.68
CA SER A 115 -16.95 13.07 -13.89
C SER A 115 -17.76 14.21 -13.29
N SER A 116 -17.15 14.98 -12.41
CA SER A 116 -17.72 16.22 -11.85
C SER A 116 -17.80 17.35 -12.89
N GLY A 117 -17.43 17.10 -14.14
CA GLY A 117 -17.27 18.14 -15.17
C GLY A 117 -16.05 19.03 -14.96
N ARG A 118 -15.15 18.67 -14.02
CA ARG A 118 -13.91 19.39 -13.76
C ARG A 118 -12.88 19.14 -14.86
N ALA A 119 -11.98 20.09 -15.04
CA ALA A 119 -10.86 19.95 -15.96
C ALA A 119 -9.94 18.80 -15.56
N VAL A 120 -9.49 18.03 -16.54
CA VAL A 120 -8.49 16.96 -16.34
C VAL A 120 -7.16 17.58 -15.93
N ILE A 121 -6.60 17.14 -14.83
CA ILE A 121 -5.29 17.58 -14.33
C ILE A 121 -4.19 17.11 -15.28
N GLN A 122 -3.45 18.06 -15.84
CA GLN A 122 -2.30 17.76 -16.70
C GLN A 122 -1.06 17.56 -15.85
N LEU A 123 -0.46 16.35 -15.86
CA LEU A 123 0.78 16.05 -15.18
C LEU A 123 1.96 16.40 -16.10
N ASP A 124 2.95 17.10 -15.56
CA ASP A 124 4.21 17.38 -16.27
C ASP A 124 5.13 16.14 -16.22
N PHE A 125 5.09 15.35 -17.30
CA PHE A 125 5.88 14.12 -17.39
C PHE A 125 7.39 14.37 -17.50
N ASP A 126 7.82 15.48 -18.07
CA ASP A 126 9.25 15.82 -18.16
C ASP A 126 9.80 16.16 -16.78
N TYR A 127 9.06 16.95 -16.01
CA TYR A 127 9.38 17.23 -14.62
C TYR A 127 9.41 15.95 -13.77
N LEU A 128 8.37 15.12 -13.87
CA LEU A 128 8.28 13.88 -13.10
C LEU A 128 9.42 12.91 -13.44
N LYS A 129 9.74 12.76 -14.73
CA LYS A 129 10.88 11.95 -15.19
C LYS A 129 12.20 12.49 -14.66
N GLY A 130 12.41 13.79 -14.67
CA GLY A 130 13.60 14.45 -14.12
C GLY A 130 13.78 14.22 -12.61
N ARG A 131 12.68 13.97 -11.88
CA ARG A 131 12.64 13.64 -10.45
C ARG A 131 12.68 12.13 -10.17
N GLY A 132 12.82 11.29 -11.19
CA GLY A 132 12.88 9.84 -11.07
C GLY A 132 11.53 9.15 -10.89
N PHE A 133 10.42 9.84 -11.20
CA PHE A 133 9.11 9.22 -11.21
C PHE A 133 8.89 8.40 -12.48
N LEU A 134 8.03 7.42 -12.37
CA LEU A 134 7.53 6.63 -13.49
C LEU A 134 6.62 7.49 -14.35
N VAL A 135 6.82 7.43 -15.67
CA VAL A 135 5.98 8.11 -16.66
C VAL A 135 5.49 7.14 -17.72
N PRO A 136 4.32 7.39 -18.36
CA PRO A 136 3.69 6.43 -19.28
C PRO A 136 4.58 5.98 -20.44
N ASP A 137 5.39 6.89 -20.97
CA ASP A 137 6.16 6.67 -22.19
C ASP A 137 7.50 5.96 -21.95
N ASP A 138 7.96 5.83 -20.70
CA ASP A 138 9.25 5.23 -20.34
C ASP A 138 9.11 3.82 -19.75
N LYS A 139 8.62 2.87 -20.58
CA LYS A 139 8.38 1.47 -20.17
C LYS A 139 9.66 0.67 -19.90
N THR A 140 10.83 1.18 -20.27
CA THR A 140 12.12 0.50 -20.17
C THR A 140 12.94 0.92 -18.96
N SER A 141 12.56 1.98 -18.28
CA SER A 141 13.27 2.49 -17.11
C SER A 141 13.32 1.46 -15.97
N LYS A 142 14.36 1.58 -15.15
CA LYS A 142 14.54 0.72 -13.98
C LYS A 142 13.35 0.85 -13.02
N ILE A 143 12.90 2.09 -12.75
CA ILE A 143 11.75 2.35 -11.89
C ILE A 143 10.47 1.66 -12.40
N HIS A 144 10.25 1.66 -13.72
CA HIS A 144 9.10 0.96 -14.31
C HIS A 144 9.16 -0.55 -14.04
N GLN A 145 10.34 -1.16 -14.20
CA GLN A 145 10.53 -2.59 -13.95
C GLN A 145 10.33 -2.94 -12.47
N GLU A 146 10.86 -2.12 -11.55
CA GLU A 146 10.73 -2.30 -10.10
C GLU A 146 9.26 -2.19 -9.66
N PHE A 147 8.56 -1.13 -10.04
CA PHE A 147 7.14 -0.97 -9.67
C PHE A 147 6.22 -1.97 -10.37
N ARG A 148 6.60 -2.52 -11.52
CA ARG A 148 5.87 -3.64 -12.14
C ARG A 148 5.88 -4.89 -11.26
N LEU A 149 6.98 -5.16 -10.57
CA LEU A 149 7.07 -6.28 -9.63
C LEU A 149 6.27 -6.02 -8.36
N VAL A 150 6.36 -4.79 -7.83
CA VAL A 150 5.59 -4.36 -6.64
C VAL A 150 4.09 -4.47 -6.88
N LYS A 151 3.59 -3.83 -7.97
CA LYS A 151 2.16 -3.83 -8.28
C LYS A 151 1.62 -5.25 -8.48
N ARG A 152 2.38 -6.13 -9.15
CA ARG A 152 1.95 -7.50 -9.40
C ARG A 152 1.62 -8.23 -8.10
N ARG A 153 2.48 -8.12 -7.08
CA ARG A 153 2.23 -8.75 -5.78
C ARG A 153 0.98 -8.20 -5.10
N LEU A 154 0.78 -6.89 -5.14
CA LEU A 154 -0.38 -6.24 -4.54
C LEU A 154 -1.68 -6.59 -5.28
N LEU A 155 -1.64 -6.63 -6.63
CA LEU A 155 -2.79 -7.03 -7.43
C LEU A 155 -3.09 -8.54 -7.32
N ASP A 156 -2.06 -9.39 -7.22
CA ASP A 156 -2.25 -10.83 -6.95
C ASP A 156 -2.93 -11.06 -5.60
N ASN A 157 -2.64 -10.26 -4.57
CA ASN A 157 -3.33 -10.32 -3.28
C ASN A 157 -4.79 -9.83 -3.38
N ALA A 158 -5.03 -8.77 -4.16
CA ALA A 158 -6.36 -8.16 -4.31
C ALA A 158 -7.31 -8.97 -5.21
N PHE A 159 -6.79 -9.53 -6.31
CA PHE A 159 -7.58 -10.11 -7.39
C PHE A 159 -7.10 -11.50 -7.83
N GLY A 160 -6.03 -12.03 -7.23
CA GLY A 160 -5.39 -13.28 -7.62
C GLY A 160 -6.30 -14.50 -7.56
N ARG A 161 -6.27 -15.35 -8.62
CA ARG A 161 -7.10 -16.54 -8.75
C ARG A 161 -6.55 -17.77 -8.01
N LEU A 162 -5.27 -17.80 -7.68
CA LEU A 162 -4.55 -18.96 -7.16
C LEU A 162 -4.23 -18.88 -5.66
N ARG A 163 -4.57 -17.78 -5.00
CA ARG A 163 -4.35 -17.57 -3.57
C ARG A 163 -5.62 -17.06 -2.92
N PRO A 164 -5.77 -17.23 -1.61
CA PRO A 164 -6.83 -16.55 -0.88
C PRO A 164 -6.74 -15.05 -1.17
N VAL A 165 -7.82 -14.47 -1.64
CA VAL A 165 -7.92 -13.03 -1.85
C VAL A 165 -7.92 -12.37 -0.48
N VAL A 166 -7.04 -11.40 -0.29
CA VAL A 166 -7.00 -10.58 0.92
C VAL A 166 -8.30 -9.77 1.01
N GLY A 167 -8.98 -9.83 2.14
CA GLY A 167 -10.17 -9.01 2.38
C GLY A 167 -9.87 -7.53 2.19
N ASN A 168 -10.68 -6.81 1.42
CA ASN A 168 -10.39 -5.43 1.02
C ASN A 168 -9.03 -5.21 0.32
N GLY A 169 -8.43 -6.26 -0.27
CA GLY A 169 -7.07 -6.23 -0.85
C GLY A 169 -6.82 -5.15 -1.90
N ARG A 170 -7.87 -4.58 -2.51
CA ARG A 170 -7.77 -3.43 -3.44
C ARG A 170 -7.60 -2.08 -2.73
N LEU A 171 -7.73 -2.03 -1.41
CA LEU A 171 -7.43 -0.86 -0.57
C LEU A 171 -6.00 -1.03 -0.03
N ILE A 172 -5.10 -0.17 -0.47
CA ILE A 172 -3.68 -0.26 -0.20
C ILE A 172 -3.24 1.00 0.55
N MET A 173 -2.74 0.84 1.75
CA MET A 173 -2.12 1.92 2.51
C MET A 173 -0.62 1.93 2.25
N VAL A 174 -0.08 3.08 1.88
CA VAL A 174 1.36 3.32 1.73
C VAL A 174 1.81 4.21 2.88
N THR A 175 2.68 3.68 3.71
CA THR A 175 3.20 4.37 4.90
C THR A 175 4.68 4.09 5.08
N SER A 176 5.28 4.63 6.13
CA SER A 176 6.67 4.39 6.51
C SER A 176 6.82 4.36 8.04
N SER A 177 7.95 3.87 8.54
CA SER A 177 8.22 3.91 9.98
C SER A 177 8.49 5.34 10.45
N LEU A 178 9.30 6.07 9.67
CA LEU A 178 9.80 7.41 9.99
C LEU A 178 9.52 8.39 8.84
N PRO A 179 9.59 9.71 9.09
CA PRO A 179 9.48 10.71 8.02
C PRO A 179 10.59 10.56 6.98
N SER A 180 10.31 11.01 5.75
CA SER A 180 11.29 11.11 4.65
C SER A 180 11.82 9.77 4.08
N GLU A 181 11.18 8.64 4.35
CA GLU A 181 11.56 7.34 3.78
C GLU A 181 11.08 7.16 2.32
N GLY A 182 10.28 8.09 1.79
CA GLY A 182 9.82 8.12 0.40
C GLY A 182 8.45 7.48 0.19
N LYS A 183 7.57 7.50 1.20
CA LYS A 183 6.19 7.00 1.13
C LYS A 183 5.40 7.62 -0.04
N THR A 184 5.36 8.96 -0.14
CA THR A 184 4.66 9.69 -1.21
C THR A 184 5.22 9.37 -2.59
N PHE A 185 6.57 9.33 -2.73
CA PHE A 185 7.23 8.88 -3.95
C PHE A 185 6.76 7.49 -4.35
N SER A 186 6.69 6.57 -3.40
CA SER A 186 6.27 5.19 -3.63
C SER A 186 4.78 5.07 -3.94
N ALA A 187 3.92 5.85 -3.29
CA ALA A 187 2.48 5.87 -3.52
C ALA A 187 2.14 6.37 -4.94
N ILE A 188 2.75 7.48 -5.36
CA ILE A 188 2.57 8.04 -6.71
C ILE A 188 3.05 7.04 -7.78
N ASN A 189 4.26 6.48 -7.63
CA ASN A 189 4.79 5.52 -8.59
C ASN A 189 3.96 4.23 -8.66
N LEU A 190 3.46 3.74 -7.53
CA LEU A 190 2.54 2.61 -7.49
C LEU A 190 1.25 2.91 -8.25
N ALA A 191 0.62 4.05 -7.97
CA ALA A 191 -0.62 4.46 -8.62
C ALA A 191 -0.46 4.61 -10.13
N ILE A 192 0.59 5.30 -10.60
CA ILE A 192 0.90 5.42 -12.02
C ILE A 192 1.19 4.04 -12.64
N SER A 193 1.96 3.18 -11.96
CA SER A 193 2.28 1.83 -12.46
C SER A 193 1.03 0.97 -12.63
N ILE A 194 0.05 1.06 -11.72
CA ILE A 194 -1.21 0.31 -11.83
C ILE A 194 -2.04 0.86 -12.99
N ALA A 195 -2.22 2.19 -13.08
CA ALA A 195 -3.01 2.85 -14.12
C ALA A 195 -2.49 2.53 -15.53
N ILE A 196 -1.17 2.63 -15.76
CA ILE A 196 -0.53 2.27 -17.04
C ILE A 196 -0.76 0.81 -17.41
N GLY A 197 -0.94 -0.07 -16.43
CA GLY A 197 -1.28 -1.48 -16.67
C GLY A 197 -2.62 -1.66 -17.38
N GLY A 198 -3.55 -0.74 -17.20
CA GLY A 198 -4.86 -0.71 -17.86
C GLY A 198 -5.86 -1.78 -17.37
N GLU A 199 -5.45 -2.64 -16.43
CA GLU A 199 -6.31 -3.70 -15.91
C GLU A 199 -7.29 -3.18 -14.85
N HIS A 200 -6.86 -2.23 -14.04
CA HIS A 200 -7.62 -1.63 -12.95
C HIS A 200 -7.42 -0.12 -12.92
N PRO A 201 -8.50 0.67 -12.87
CA PRO A 201 -8.39 2.09 -12.56
C PRO A 201 -7.93 2.29 -11.11
N VAL A 202 -7.32 3.44 -10.84
CA VAL A 202 -6.71 3.76 -9.54
C VAL A 202 -7.21 5.09 -9.03
N LEU A 203 -7.51 5.14 -7.75
CA LEU A 203 -7.68 6.38 -7.01
C LEU A 203 -6.50 6.51 -6.02
N LEU A 204 -5.69 7.56 -6.19
CA LEU A 204 -4.66 7.95 -5.22
C LEU A 204 -5.23 9.02 -4.29
N ILE A 205 -5.17 8.79 -2.99
CA ILE A 205 -5.66 9.69 -1.95
C ILE A 205 -4.49 10.20 -1.13
N ASP A 206 -4.31 11.51 -1.05
CA ASP A 206 -3.38 12.12 -0.10
C ASP A 206 -4.03 12.14 1.30
N ALA A 207 -3.69 11.13 2.10
CA ALA A 207 -4.15 10.98 3.47
C ALA A 207 -3.09 11.42 4.49
N ASP A 208 -1.96 11.98 4.07
CA ASP A 208 -1.03 12.68 4.98
C ASP A 208 -1.52 14.12 5.22
N ILE A 209 -2.71 14.23 5.81
CA ILE A 209 -3.39 15.50 6.03
C ILE A 209 -2.64 16.45 6.98
N ALA A 210 -1.68 15.95 7.74
CA ALA A 210 -0.81 16.78 8.57
C ALA A 210 0.32 17.44 7.76
N ARG A 211 0.81 16.76 6.72
CA ARG A 211 1.87 17.22 5.83
C ARG A 211 1.60 16.80 4.39
N PRO A 212 0.52 17.34 3.77
CA PRO A 212 0.15 16.99 2.42
C PRO A 212 1.31 17.18 1.45
N SER A 213 1.53 16.20 0.60
CA SER A 213 2.71 16.25 -0.28
C SER A 213 2.44 15.78 -1.71
N VAL A 214 1.32 15.16 -1.99
CA VAL A 214 0.99 14.68 -3.34
C VAL A 214 0.82 15.85 -4.31
N SER A 215 0.00 16.87 -3.98
CA SER A 215 -0.23 18.04 -4.82
C SER A 215 1.08 18.77 -5.11
N ASN A 216 1.89 19.06 -4.09
CA ASN A 216 3.19 19.69 -4.27
C ASN A 216 4.18 18.85 -5.09
N THR A 217 4.19 17.54 -4.87
CA THR A 217 5.09 16.61 -5.59
C THR A 217 4.74 16.51 -7.07
N LEU A 218 3.46 16.56 -7.40
CA LEU A 218 2.95 16.52 -8.77
C LEU A 218 2.84 17.91 -9.40
N GLN A 219 3.20 18.99 -8.67
CA GLN A 219 3.07 20.40 -9.10
C GLN A 219 1.64 20.74 -9.55
N LEU A 220 0.65 20.31 -8.77
CA LEU A 220 -0.73 20.60 -9.08
C LEU A 220 -1.08 22.03 -8.69
N ASP A 221 -1.76 22.74 -9.60
CA ASP A 221 -2.41 24.02 -9.34
C ASP A 221 -3.92 23.79 -9.42
N ILE A 222 -4.54 23.51 -8.28
CA ILE A 222 -5.96 23.23 -8.16
C ILE A 222 -6.58 24.38 -7.37
N PRO A 223 -7.28 25.30 -8.05
CA PRO A 223 -8.01 26.37 -7.36
C PRO A 223 -9.07 25.78 -6.42
N ASP A 224 -9.21 26.35 -5.22
CA ASP A 224 -10.17 25.94 -4.20
C ASP A 224 -10.16 24.40 -3.99
N GLU A 225 -8.98 23.88 -3.65
CA GLU A 225 -8.70 22.45 -3.52
C GLU A 225 -9.50 21.83 -2.38
N VAL A 226 -10.74 21.41 -2.67
CA VAL A 226 -11.55 20.62 -1.75
C VAL A 226 -11.09 19.16 -1.83
N GLY A 227 -10.82 18.56 -0.66
CA GLY A 227 -10.25 17.23 -0.59
C GLY A 227 -10.70 16.40 0.61
N LEU A 228 -9.83 15.49 1.03
CA LEU A 228 -10.11 14.54 2.09
C LEU A 228 -10.50 15.22 3.41
N THR A 229 -9.74 16.23 3.85
CA THR A 229 -9.98 16.93 5.12
C THR A 229 -11.35 17.57 5.15
N ASP A 230 -11.73 18.25 4.06
CA ASP A 230 -13.03 18.93 3.95
C ASP A 230 -14.19 17.95 4.10
N TYR A 231 -14.10 16.79 3.44
CA TYR A 231 -15.09 15.73 3.55
C TYR A 231 -15.14 15.13 4.98
N LEU A 232 -13.99 14.96 5.62
CA LEU A 232 -13.96 14.41 6.97
C LEU A 232 -14.58 15.36 8.00
N GLU A 233 -14.58 16.67 7.72
CA GLU A 233 -15.29 17.68 8.52
C GLU A 233 -16.77 17.79 8.16
N ASP A 234 -17.08 17.75 6.86
CA ASP A 234 -18.44 17.83 6.33
C ASP A 234 -18.74 16.68 5.35
N PRO A 235 -19.25 15.53 5.83
CA PRO A 235 -19.59 14.38 4.98
C PRO A 235 -20.77 14.61 4.03
N THR A 236 -21.37 15.81 4.03
CA THR A 236 -22.42 16.19 3.06
C THR A 236 -21.83 16.56 1.70
N ILE A 237 -20.55 16.89 1.64
CA ILE A 237 -19.84 17.16 0.38
C ILE A 237 -19.91 15.92 -0.51
N PRO A 238 -20.36 16.04 -1.77
CA PRO A 238 -20.41 14.90 -2.69
C PRO A 238 -19.00 14.37 -3.00
N ILE A 239 -18.79 13.05 -2.86
CA ILE A 239 -17.47 12.43 -3.14
C ILE A 239 -17.00 12.74 -4.55
N SER A 240 -17.93 12.86 -5.53
CA SER A 240 -17.58 13.23 -6.90
C SER A 240 -16.88 14.59 -7.02
N GLU A 241 -17.08 15.47 -6.06
CA GLU A 241 -16.40 16.78 -6.02
C GLU A 241 -14.96 16.70 -5.48
N LEU A 242 -14.60 15.60 -4.83
CA LEU A 242 -13.24 15.38 -4.31
C LEU A 242 -12.33 14.68 -5.33
N LEU A 243 -12.93 14.15 -6.43
CA LEU A 243 -12.22 13.31 -7.37
C LEU A 243 -11.77 14.12 -8.59
N HIS A 244 -10.47 14.05 -8.88
CA HIS A 244 -9.85 14.72 -10.01
C HIS A 244 -9.28 13.68 -10.98
N GLU A 245 -9.73 13.71 -12.22
CA GLU A 245 -9.13 12.92 -13.30
C GLU A 245 -7.77 13.51 -13.71
N THR A 246 -6.82 12.65 -14.10
CA THR A 246 -5.48 13.08 -14.54
C THR A 246 -5.23 12.75 -16.01
N SER A 247 -4.17 13.33 -16.58
CA SER A 247 -3.70 13.01 -17.94
C SER A 247 -3.14 11.58 -18.06
N VAL A 248 -2.97 10.83 -16.95
CA VAL A 248 -2.70 9.39 -16.99
C VAL A 248 -4.04 8.65 -17.01
N PRO A 249 -4.39 7.98 -18.13
CA PRO A 249 -5.66 7.26 -18.23
C PRO A 249 -5.85 6.26 -17.11
N GLY A 250 -7.00 6.30 -16.44
CA GLY A 250 -7.32 5.41 -15.32
C GLY A 250 -6.70 5.80 -13.98
N LEU A 251 -6.00 6.93 -13.88
CA LEU A 251 -5.53 7.50 -12.61
C LEU A 251 -6.37 8.72 -12.23
N SER A 252 -6.98 8.66 -11.06
CA SER A 252 -7.65 9.78 -10.42
C SER A 252 -6.99 10.11 -9.08
N LEU A 253 -7.16 11.35 -8.64
CA LEU A 253 -6.60 11.87 -7.39
C LEU A 253 -7.72 12.35 -6.48
N MET A 254 -7.54 12.18 -5.17
CA MET A 254 -8.21 12.91 -4.12
C MET A 254 -7.11 13.58 -3.30
N THR A 255 -7.12 14.90 -3.28
CA THR A 255 -6.12 15.68 -2.55
C THR A 255 -6.42 15.70 -1.06
N ALA A 256 -5.49 16.19 -0.25
CA ALA A 256 -5.74 16.34 1.17
C ALA A 256 -6.81 17.39 1.50
N GLY A 257 -7.00 18.38 0.61
CA GLY A 257 -7.91 19.50 0.85
C GLY A 257 -7.31 20.58 1.75
N HIS A 258 -8.18 21.36 2.38
CA HIS A 258 -7.78 22.48 3.23
C HIS A 258 -7.17 21.98 4.54
N LEU A 259 -6.11 22.65 4.97
CA LEU A 259 -5.45 22.34 6.25
C LEU A 259 -6.36 22.68 7.42
N ASN A 260 -6.54 21.72 8.33
CA ASN A 260 -7.27 21.88 9.56
C ASN A 260 -6.35 22.06 10.77
N HIS A 261 -6.89 22.61 11.88
CA HIS A 261 -6.19 22.77 13.16
C HIS A 261 -5.97 21.44 13.92
N ARG A 262 -6.69 20.36 13.56
CA ARG A 262 -6.58 19.02 14.17
C ARG A 262 -6.60 17.90 13.13
N PRO A 263 -5.64 17.92 12.20
CA PRO A 263 -5.70 17.01 11.07
C PRO A 263 -5.60 15.53 11.48
N VAL A 264 -4.91 15.24 12.58
CA VAL A 264 -4.56 13.87 12.96
C VAL A 264 -5.78 13.10 13.46
N ASP A 265 -6.63 13.73 14.27
CA ASP A 265 -7.86 13.11 14.81
C ASP A 265 -8.85 12.68 13.71
N LEU A 266 -8.81 13.35 12.55
CA LEU A 266 -9.71 13.08 11.43
C LEU A 266 -9.46 11.70 10.78
N LEU A 267 -8.21 11.21 10.74
CA LEU A 267 -7.90 9.89 10.19
C LEU A 267 -8.49 8.74 11.03
N ALA A 268 -8.68 8.95 12.33
CA ALA A 268 -9.28 7.99 13.24
C ALA A 268 -10.81 8.18 13.40
N SER A 269 -11.39 9.12 12.66
CA SER A 269 -12.82 9.45 12.78
C SER A 269 -13.74 8.41 12.15
N ASN A 270 -15.01 8.40 12.59
CA ASN A 270 -16.06 7.61 11.95
C ASN A 270 -16.31 8.05 10.50
N ASN A 271 -16.07 9.32 10.17
CA ASN A 271 -16.24 9.85 8.82
C ASN A 271 -15.22 9.21 7.86
N MET A 272 -13.98 8.94 8.32
CA MET A 272 -12.99 8.20 7.53
C MET A 272 -13.43 6.77 7.22
N ALA A 273 -13.95 6.05 8.21
CA ALA A 273 -14.49 4.70 7.99
C ALA A 273 -15.68 4.71 7.02
N GLN A 274 -16.59 5.68 7.14
CA GLN A 274 -17.72 5.84 6.22
C GLN A 274 -17.26 6.19 4.81
N LEU A 275 -16.25 7.05 4.65
CA LEU A 275 -15.66 7.37 3.34
C LEU A 275 -15.12 6.11 2.66
N VAL A 276 -14.34 5.31 3.38
CA VAL A 276 -13.77 4.06 2.85
C VAL A 276 -14.88 3.13 2.37
N GLU A 277 -15.95 2.93 3.15
CA GLU A 277 -17.09 2.08 2.76
C GLU A 277 -17.85 2.64 1.55
N ARG A 278 -18.04 3.97 1.47
CA ARG A 278 -18.65 4.61 0.30
C ARG A 278 -17.78 4.44 -0.95
N LEU A 279 -16.47 4.66 -0.84
CA LEU A 279 -15.53 4.46 -1.95
C LEU A 279 -15.53 3.01 -2.43
N LYS A 280 -15.61 2.03 -1.53
CA LYS A 280 -15.73 0.60 -1.89
C LYS A 280 -16.97 0.33 -2.72
N THR A 281 -18.07 0.97 -2.40
CA THR A 281 -19.34 0.79 -3.10
C THR A 281 -19.38 1.54 -4.44
N MET A 282 -18.89 2.77 -4.46
CA MET A 282 -18.91 3.63 -5.66
C MET A 282 -17.87 3.20 -6.71
N LEU A 283 -16.75 2.68 -6.26
CA LEU A 283 -15.59 2.35 -7.08
C LEU A 283 -15.21 0.86 -6.98
N PRO A 284 -16.10 -0.09 -7.35
CA PRO A 284 -15.92 -1.52 -7.09
C PRO A 284 -14.73 -2.14 -7.83
N HIS A 285 -14.30 -1.53 -8.94
CA HIS A 285 -13.21 -2.02 -9.78
C HIS A 285 -11.88 -1.27 -9.60
N HIS A 286 -11.89 -0.19 -8.80
CA HIS A 286 -10.69 0.63 -8.57
C HIS A 286 -9.79 0.01 -7.51
N VAL A 287 -8.50 0.15 -7.71
CA VAL A 287 -7.51 0.08 -6.64
C VAL A 287 -7.45 1.44 -5.97
N ILE A 288 -7.53 1.48 -4.67
CA ILE A 288 -7.46 2.72 -3.88
C ILE A 288 -6.15 2.72 -3.11
N VAL A 289 -5.30 3.70 -3.38
CA VAL A 289 -3.99 3.87 -2.75
C VAL A 289 -4.04 5.08 -1.84
N PHE A 290 -3.77 4.88 -0.56
CA PHE A 290 -3.70 5.94 0.43
C PHE A 290 -2.23 6.28 0.72
N ASP A 291 -1.78 7.49 0.42
CA ASP A 291 -0.51 8.02 0.92
C ASP A 291 -0.74 8.57 2.32
N THR A 292 -0.09 7.99 3.34
CA THR A 292 -0.42 8.25 4.74
C THR A 292 0.77 8.78 5.53
N PRO A 293 0.55 9.40 6.71
CA PRO A 293 1.65 9.78 7.60
C PRO A 293 2.51 8.58 8.00
N PRO A 294 3.74 8.81 8.48
CA PRO A 294 4.56 7.74 9.05
C PRO A 294 3.95 7.22 10.36
N LEU A 295 4.10 5.90 10.62
CA LEU A 295 3.43 5.20 11.72
C LEU A 295 3.90 5.62 13.11
N LEU A 296 5.24 5.77 13.30
CA LEU A 296 5.76 5.98 14.66
C LEU A 296 5.47 7.37 15.22
N PRO A 297 5.58 8.47 14.45
CA PRO A 297 5.27 9.79 14.97
C PRO A 297 3.77 10.14 14.96
N VAL A 298 2.93 9.38 14.21
CA VAL A 298 1.49 9.68 14.04
C VAL A 298 0.68 8.41 14.33
N THR A 299 0.23 8.30 15.57
CA THR A 299 -0.46 7.09 16.08
C THR A 299 -1.79 6.80 15.39
N GLU A 300 -2.48 7.83 14.91
CA GLU A 300 -3.77 7.75 14.22
C GLU A 300 -3.68 7.08 12.85
N THR A 301 -2.47 7.08 12.25
CA THR A 301 -2.19 6.33 11.01
C THR A 301 -2.52 4.85 11.14
N ARG A 302 -2.34 4.28 12.35
CA ARG A 302 -2.73 2.91 12.68
C ARG A 302 -4.23 2.66 12.49
N SER A 303 -5.08 3.64 12.76
CA SER A 303 -6.55 3.48 12.61
C SER A 303 -6.94 3.20 11.17
N LEU A 304 -6.25 3.84 10.20
CA LEU A 304 -6.48 3.58 8.78
C LEU A 304 -6.06 2.17 8.37
N SER A 305 -5.03 1.59 9.00
CA SER A 305 -4.59 0.23 8.68
C SER A 305 -5.65 -0.84 8.95
N ALA A 306 -6.59 -0.57 9.83
CA ALA A 306 -7.73 -1.46 10.11
C ALA A 306 -8.83 -1.40 9.02
N LEU A 307 -8.84 -0.35 8.19
CA LEU A 307 -9.83 -0.14 7.13
C LEU A 307 -9.39 -0.68 5.76
N VAL A 308 -8.11 -0.97 5.61
CA VAL A 308 -7.50 -1.44 4.35
C VAL A 308 -7.17 -2.93 4.42
N GLY A 309 -7.01 -3.58 3.26
CA GLY A 309 -6.59 -4.99 3.20
C GLY A 309 -5.09 -5.18 3.14
N GLN A 310 -4.36 -4.18 2.63
CA GLN A 310 -2.91 -4.28 2.44
C GLN A 310 -2.20 -3.02 2.90
N VAL A 311 -1.04 -3.20 3.52
CA VAL A 311 -0.10 -2.11 3.85
C VAL A 311 1.22 -2.33 3.13
N MET A 312 1.69 -1.30 2.43
CA MET A 312 3.04 -1.20 1.90
C MET A 312 3.86 -0.30 2.84
N LEU A 313 4.69 -0.92 3.68
CA LEU A 313 5.60 -0.21 4.57
C LEU A 313 6.89 0.12 3.84
N VAL A 314 7.11 1.40 3.56
CA VAL A 314 8.30 1.91 2.88
C VAL A 314 9.43 2.07 3.90
N VAL A 315 10.58 1.52 3.58
CA VAL A 315 11.80 1.50 4.42
C VAL A 315 12.95 2.12 3.63
N ALA A 316 13.60 3.13 4.16
CA ALA A 316 14.80 3.68 3.53
C ALA A 316 15.99 2.75 3.78
N ALA A 317 16.51 2.13 2.71
CA ALA A 317 17.59 1.16 2.78
C ALA A 317 18.87 1.78 3.35
N GLY A 318 19.43 1.14 4.38
CA GLY A 318 20.63 1.63 5.06
C GLY A 318 20.43 2.85 5.98
N GLU A 319 19.23 3.46 6.00
CA GLU A 319 18.91 4.63 6.83
C GLU A 319 17.97 4.28 7.99
N THR A 320 16.92 3.47 7.73
CA THR A 320 15.90 3.14 8.74
C THR A 320 16.43 2.10 9.72
N PRO A 321 16.42 2.39 11.04
CA PRO A 321 16.79 1.40 12.04
C PRO A 321 15.85 0.19 12.04
N ARG A 322 16.39 -1.02 12.18
CA ARG A 322 15.59 -2.25 12.27
C ARG A 322 14.57 -2.22 13.41
N SER A 323 14.91 -1.60 14.55
CA SER A 323 14.00 -1.41 15.67
C SER A 323 12.75 -0.61 15.28
N ALA A 324 12.90 0.45 14.47
CA ALA A 324 11.78 1.25 14.00
C ALA A 324 10.87 0.45 13.05
N VAL A 325 11.45 -0.40 12.17
CA VAL A 325 10.67 -1.28 11.30
C VAL A 325 9.88 -2.30 12.13
N ASN A 326 10.53 -2.93 13.11
CA ASN A 326 9.87 -3.92 13.99
C ASN A 326 8.75 -3.29 14.81
N GLU A 327 8.96 -2.07 15.35
CA GLU A 327 7.94 -1.33 16.09
C GLU A 327 6.73 -1.00 15.18
N SER A 328 6.99 -0.58 13.95
CA SER A 328 5.94 -0.33 12.95
C SER A 328 5.15 -1.60 12.60
N LEU A 329 5.83 -2.75 12.44
CA LEU A 329 5.18 -4.04 12.17
C LEU A 329 4.27 -4.48 13.34
N LEU A 330 4.67 -4.21 14.58
CA LEU A 330 3.82 -4.47 15.75
C LEU A 330 2.54 -3.62 15.73
N GLN A 331 2.62 -2.37 15.24
CA GLN A 331 1.43 -1.53 15.09
C GLN A 331 0.47 -2.03 13.99
N LEU A 332 0.98 -2.77 13.02
CA LEU A 332 0.25 -3.32 11.89
C LEU A 332 -0.22 -4.78 12.08
N GLU A 333 -0.15 -5.32 13.29
CA GLU A 333 -0.48 -6.72 13.58
C GLU A 333 -1.90 -7.15 13.17
N ASN A 334 -2.83 -6.19 13.06
CA ASN A 334 -4.22 -6.45 12.68
C ASN A 334 -4.46 -6.33 11.15
N CYS A 335 -3.46 -5.96 10.36
CA CYS A 335 -3.59 -5.90 8.92
C CYS A 335 -3.35 -7.28 8.29
N GLU A 336 -4.23 -7.69 7.34
CA GLU A 336 -4.15 -9.02 6.73
C GLU A 336 -2.86 -9.22 5.91
N ALA A 337 -2.38 -8.18 5.23
CA ALA A 337 -1.18 -8.26 4.41
C ALA A 337 -0.30 -7.02 4.59
N VAL A 338 0.93 -7.23 5.04
CA VAL A 338 1.96 -6.19 5.16
C VAL A 338 3.14 -6.56 4.27
N GLY A 339 3.47 -5.68 3.32
CA GLY A 339 4.64 -5.81 2.45
C GLY A 339 5.68 -4.73 2.77
N LEU A 340 6.96 -5.08 2.73
CA LEU A 340 8.06 -4.13 2.86
C LEU A 340 8.53 -3.68 1.48
N LEU A 341 8.66 -2.37 1.28
CA LEU A 341 9.29 -1.77 0.11
C LEU A 341 10.59 -1.09 0.53
N PHE A 342 11.73 -1.62 0.10
CA PHE A 342 13.02 -0.96 0.30
C PHE A 342 13.20 0.13 -0.74
N ASN A 343 13.18 1.37 -0.28
CA ASN A 343 13.42 2.58 -1.07
C ASN A 343 14.84 3.11 -0.83
N LYS A 344 15.33 3.99 -1.70
CA LYS A 344 16.67 4.62 -1.62
C LYS A 344 17.82 3.60 -1.62
N ALA A 345 17.59 2.37 -2.08
CA ALA A 345 18.66 1.39 -2.16
C ALA A 345 19.78 1.87 -3.10
N PRO A 346 21.04 1.78 -2.67
CA PRO A 346 22.17 2.19 -3.51
C PRO A 346 22.16 1.38 -4.81
N VAL A 347 22.41 2.08 -5.93
CA VAL A 347 22.50 1.43 -7.24
C VAL A 347 23.74 0.52 -7.22
N GLN A 348 23.52 -0.79 -7.11
CA GLN A 348 24.62 -1.73 -7.26
C GLN A 348 25.14 -1.67 -8.71
N PRO A 349 26.45 -1.48 -8.93
CA PRO A 349 27.01 -1.66 -10.27
C PRO A 349 26.71 -3.10 -10.70
N LYS A 350 26.11 -3.27 -11.89
CA LYS A 350 25.84 -4.59 -12.47
C LYS A 350 27.13 -5.39 -12.41
N ALA A 351 27.13 -6.49 -11.67
CA ALA A 351 28.20 -7.47 -11.79
C ALA A 351 28.33 -7.84 -13.28
N PRO A 352 29.56 -7.88 -13.83
CA PRO A 352 29.74 -8.27 -15.22
C PRO A 352 29.08 -9.63 -15.41
N ALA A 353 28.18 -9.72 -16.40
CA ALA A 353 27.53 -10.97 -16.75
C ALA A 353 28.65 -11.96 -17.16
N TYR A 354 28.94 -12.91 -16.30
CA TYR A 354 29.78 -14.05 -16.65
C TYR A 354 28.96 -14.91 -17.62
N TYR A 355 29.16 -14.67 -18.92
CA TYR A 355 28.82 -15.67 -19.94
C TYR A 355 29.87 -16.77 -19.81
N GLY A 356 29.58 -17.81 -19.01
CA GLY A 356 30.30 -19.05 -19.06
C GLY A 356 29.91 -19.77 -20.37
N TYR A 357 30.92 -20.10 -21.17
CA TYR A 357 30.82 -21.02 -22.31
C TYR A 357 30.62 -22.44 -21.78
#